data_9a12ce4910679f7ca51f12588ee1b8e7
#
_entry.id   9a12ce4910679f7ca51f12588ee1b8e7
#
_cell.length_a   1.000
_cell.length_b   1.000
_cell.length_c   1.000
_cell.angle_alpha   90.00
_cell.angle_beta   90.00
_cell.angle_gamma   90.00
#
_symmetry.space_group_name_H-M   'P 1'
#
loop_
_entity.id
_entity.type
_entity.pdbx_description
1 polymer ?
#
loop_
_entity_poly.entity_id
_entity_poly.type
_entity_poly.pdbx_seq_one_letter_code
_entity_poly.pdbx_strand_id
1 'polypeptide(L)'
;AYTLKRPGSPVRDVFRQPATGGEAVKLAPADAAEADAPAPVFDARRTRMATLRNGDVFVVTLATGQRQQVTQSAADEADLRFAADGNAVFYRVGDEWRAYDFAAQRERTVAVLKAEKDPNAAPKPDVLRDAELRLIGTLARQRADRDALAAEAKAQREGDRTRSPGPVFLGDDVTLAASSLS
;
A
#
# COMPACT_ATOMS: atom_id res chain seq x y z
N ALA A 1 -10.77 -20.38 -34.05
CA ALA A 1 -10.90 -21.75 -33.57
C ALA A 1 -12.16 -21.87 -32.69
N TYR A 2 -12.69 -23.07 -32.57
CA TYR A 2 -13.83 -23.37 -31.71
C TYR A 2 -13.69 -24.80 -31.16
N THR A 3 -14.44 -25.12 -30.11
CA THR A 3 -14.41 -26.44 -29.49
C THR A 3 -15.73 -27.19 -29.69
N LEU A 4 -15.64 -28.48 -29.99
CA LEU A 4 -16.80 -29.37 -30.01
C LEU A 4 -16.61 -30.52 -29.00
N LYS A 5 -17.68 -30.82 -28.27
CA LYS A 5 -17.70 -31.95 -27.35
C LYS A 5 -17.81 -33.27 -28.15
N ARG A 6 -16.98 -34.24 -27.82
CA ARG A 6 -17.11 -35.60 -28.41
C ARG A 6 -18.41 -36.24 -27.90
N PRO A 7 -19.15 -36.90 -28.77
CA PRO A 7 -20.31 -37.70 -28.36
C PRO A 7 -19.91 -38.72 -27.27
N GLY A 8 -20.66 -38.74 -26.19
CA GLY A 8 -20.45 -39.73 -25.11
C GLY A 8 -19.19 -39.51 -24.23
N SER A 9 -18.48 -38.36 -24.40
CA SER A 9 -17.25 -38.05 -23.65
C SER A 9 -17.31 -36.63 -23.05
N PRO A 10 -16.71 -36.36 -21.88
CA PRO A 10 -16.51 -35.00 -21.37
C PRO A 10 -15.45 -34.25 -22.17
N VAL A 11 -14.64 -34.94 -22.97
CA VAL A 11 -13.54 -34.34 -23.73
C VAL A 11 -14.04 -33.48 -24.89
N ARG A 12 -13.39 -32.34 -25.10
CA ARG A 12 -13.65 -31.43 -26.21
C ARG A 12 -12.49 -31.48 -27.19
N ASP A 13 -12.80 -31.48 -28.46
CA ASP A 13 -11.81 -31.31 -29.53
C ASP A 13 -11.80 -29.87 -30.03
N VAL A 14 -10.63 -29.37 -30.39
CA VAL A 14 -10.47 -28.04 -30.95
C VAL A 14 -10.39 -28.12 -32.47
N PHE A 15 -11.15 -27.27 -33.14
CA PHE A 15 -11.21 -27.16 -34.59
C PHE A 15 -10.83 -25.75 -35.05
N ARG A 16 -10.18 -25.65 -36.19
CA ARG A 16 -9.93 -24.41 -36.91
C ARG A 16 -10.68 -24.42 -38.22
N GLN A 17 -11.38 -23.32 -38.50
CA GLN A 17 -12.08 -23.11 -39.77
C GLN A 17 -11.79 -21.70 -40.29
N PRO A 18 -11.59 -21.47 -41.58
CA PRO A 18 -11.49 -20.14 -42.17
C PRO A 18 -12.78 -19.32 -41.88
N ALA A 19 -12.64 -18.01 -41.64
CA ALA A 19 -13.80 -17.14 -41.41
C ALA A 19 -14.69 -17.00 -42.67
N THR A 20 -14.12 -17.22 -43.84
CA THR A 20 -14.81 -17.22 -45.14
C THR A 20 -15.61 -18.50 -45.40
N GLY A 21 -15.65 -19.44 -44.47
CA GLY A 21 -16.21 -20.77 -44.67
C GLY A 21 -15.17 -21.78 -45.16
N GLY A 22 -15.57 -23.02 -45.28
CA GLY A 22 -14.72 -24.12 -45.66
C GLY A 22 -14.71 -25.24 -44.66
N GLU A 23 -13.91 -26.28 -44.89
CA GLU A 23 -13.83 -27.46 -44.04
C GLU A 23 -13.16 -27.14 -42.70
N ALA A 24 -13.75 -27.61 -41.61
CA ALA A 24 -13.20 -27.48 -40.29
C ALA A 24 -12.15 -28.57 -40.03
N VAL A 25 -10.94 -28.17 -39.72
CA VAL A 25 -9.82 -29.09 -39.43
C VAL A 25 -9.68 -29.25 -37.94
N LYS A 26 -9.71 -30.52 -37.47
CA LYS A 26 -9.41 -30.84 -36.09
C LYS A 26 -7.93 -30.63 -35.81
N LEU A 27 -7.62 -29.90 -34.76
CA LEU A 27 -6.25 -29.62 -34.36
C LEU A 27 -5.69 -30.70 -33.43
N ALA A 28 -4.43 -31.05 -33.61
CA ALA A 28 -3.68 -31.84 -32.65
C ALA A 28 -3.52 -31.02 -31.32
N PRO A 29 -3.25 -31.67 -30.18
CA PRO A 29 -3.15 -30.97 -28.89
C PRO A 29 -2.12 -29.81 -28.89
N ALA A 30 -0.98 -29.99 -29.59
CA ALA A 30 0.02 -28.93 -29.70
C ALA A 30 -0.50 -27.71 -30.48
N ASP A 31 -1.10 -27.97 -31.66
CA ASP A 31 -1.67 -26.92 -32.51
C ASP A 31 -2.90 -26.26 -31.87
N ALA A 32 -3.70 -27.06 -31.14
CA ALA A 32 -4.81 -26.55 -30.36
C ALA A 32 -4.33 -25.60 -29.27
N ALA A 33 -3.19 -25.91 -28.68
CA ALA A 33 -2.54 -25.07 -27.69
C ALA A 33 -2.14 -23.69 -28.26
N GLU A 34 -1.69 -23.67 -29.49
CA GLU A 34 -1.32 -22.40 -30.18
C GLU A 34 -2.53 -21.62 -30.69
N ALA A 35 -3.58 -22.33 -31.10
CA ALA A 35 -4.80 -21.73 -31.61
C ALA A 35 -5.76 -21.23 -30.54
N ASP A 36 -5.62 -21.71 -29.31
CA ASP A 36 -6.50 -21.36 -28.19
C ASP A 36 -6.16 -19.98 -27.65
N ALA A 37 -7.17 -19.12 -27.60
CA ALA A 37 -7.10 -17.76 -27.05
C ALA A 37 -8.34 -17.48 -26.21
N PRO A 38 -8.43 -18.05 -25.01
CA PRO A 38 -9.57 -17.86 -24.13
C PRO A 38 -9.69 -16.41 -23.69
N ALA A 39 -10.91 -15.84 -23.74
CA ALA A 39 -11.24 -14.49 -23.31
C ALA A 39 -10.25 -13.40 -23.80
N PRO A 40 -10.01 -13.29 -25.12
CA PRO A 40 -9.01 -12.37 -25.64
C PRO A 40 -9.44 -10.92 -25.42
N VAL A 41 -8.48 -10.08 -25.07
CA VAL A 41 -8.61 -8.63 -25.07
C VAL A 41 -7.88 -8.05 -26.28
N PHE A 42 -8.40 -6.97 -26.83
CA PHE A 42 -7.85 -6.34 -28.04
C PHE A 42 -7.36 -4.93 -27.71
N ASP A 43 -6.29 -4.51 -28.41
CA ASP A 43 -5.91 -3.10 -28.40
C ASP A 43 -6.96 -2.25 -29.13
N ALA A 44 -6.96 -0.93 -28.88
CA ALA A 44 -7.95 -0.01 -29.45
C ALA A 44 -8.01 -0.02 -30.98
N ARG A 45 -6.89 -0.31 -31.63
CA ARG A 45 -6.75 -0.36 -33.10
C ARG A 45 -7.02 -1.75 -33.68
N ARG A 46 -7.25 -2.74 -32.83
CA ARG A 46 -7.37 -4.15 -33.22
C ARG A 46 -6.20 -4.66 -34.07
N THR A 47 -4.99 -4.25 -33.72
CA THR A 47 -3.76 -4.74 -34.33
C THR A 47 -3.16 -5.90 -33.56
N ARG A 48 -3.46 -5.97 -32.26
CA ARG A 48 -3.01 -7.03 -31.36
C ARG A 48 -4.16 -7.54 -30.51
N MET A 49 -4.05 -8.79 -30.09
CA MET A 49 -4.85 -9.35 -29.04
C MET A 49 -3.96 -9.97 -27.97
N ALA A 50 -4.39 -9.92 -26.73
CA ALA A 50 -3.75 -10.61 -25.62
C ALA A 50 -4.72 -11.62 -24.99
N THR A 51 -4.20 -12.73 -24.49
CA THR A 51 -4.97 -13.79 -23.85
C THR A 51 -4.15 -14.39 -22.71
N LEU A 52 -4.83 -14.89 -21.69
CA LEU A 52 -4.23 -15.70 -20.64
C LEU A 52 -4.36 -17.17 -21.00
N ARG A 53 -3.28 -17.91 -20.87
CA ARG A 53 -3.29 -19.34 -21.05
C ARG A 53 -2.33 -20.01 -20.08
N ASN A 54 -2.83 -20.97 -19.30
CA ASN A 54 -2.08 -21.63 -18.22
C ASN A 54 -1.45 -20.67 -17.21
N GLY A 55 -2.12 -19.53 -16.94
CA GLY A 55 -1.60 -18.48 -16.08
C GLY A 55 -0.72 -17.46 -16.78
N ASP A 56 -0.20 -17.72 -17.98
CA ASP A 56 0.73 -16.84 -18.70
C ASP A 56 0.05 -15.94 -19.72
N VAL A 57 0.66 -14.78 -19.96
CA VAL A 57 0.24 -13.79 -20.95
C VAL A 57 0.83 -14.09 -22.33
N PHE A 58 -0.05 -14.19 -23.30
CA PHE A 58 0.30 -14.30 -24.72
C PHE A 58 -0.26 -13.12 -25.49
N VAL A 59 0.52 -12.60 -26.43
CA VAL A 59 0.11 -11.54 -27.35
C VAL A 59 0.22 -12.03 -28.78
N VAL A 60 -0.79 -11.76 -29.60
CA VAL A 60 -0.83 -12.11 -31.01
C VAL A 60 -0.94 -10.85 -31.85
N THR A 61 -0.06 -10.69 -32.83
CA THR A 61 -0.18 -9.66 -33.86
C THR A 61 -1.18 -10.14 -34.91
N LEU A 62 -2.31 -9.48 -35.04
CA LEU A 62 -3.44 -9.97 -35.85
C LEU A 62 -3.13 -10.02 -37.37
N ALA A 63 -2.33 -9.08 -37.86
CA ALA A 63 -1.97 -9.03 -39.28
C ALA A 63 -1.11 -10.22 -39.73
N THR A 64 -0.24 -10.72 -38.85
CA THR A 64 0.72 -11.80 -39.18
C THR A 64 0.36 -13.13 -38.53
N GLY A 65 -0.50 -13.13 -37.52
CA GLY A 65 -0.74 -14.29 -36.68
C GLY A 65 0.42 -14.65 -35.75
N GLN A 66 1.49 -13.83 -35.72
CA GLN A 66 2.66 -14.06 -34.88
C GLN A 66 2.25 -13.99 -33.40
N ARG A 67 2.57 -15.03 -32.64
CA ARG A 67 2.33 -15.17 -31.23
C ARG A 67 3.61 -15.00 -30.44
N GLN A 68 3.56 -14.18 -29.41
CA GLN A 68 4.62 -13.97 -28.44
C GLN A 68 4.12 -14.36 -27.05
N GLN A 69 4.86 -15.19 -26.35
CA GLN A 69 4.68 -15.39 -24.91
C GLN A 69 5.38 -14.25 -24.19
N VAL A 70 4.61 -13.50 -23.41
CA VAL A 70 5.10 -12.32 -22.67
C VAL A 70 5.61 -12.72 -21.29
N THR A 71 4.88 -13.64 -20.63
CA THR A 71 5.28 -14.16 -19.32
C THR A 71 5.47 -15.67 -19.39
N GLN A 72 6.32 -16.18 -18.51
CA GLN A 72 6.51 -17.59 -18.23
C GLN A 72 6.89 -17.72 -16.77
N SER A 73 5.90 -17.82 -15.91
CA SER A 73 6.11 -17.80 -14.47
C SER A 73 5.31 -18.89 -13.77
N ALA A 74 5.63 -19.16 -12.51
CA ALA A 74 4.84 -20.08 -11.68
C ALA A 74 3.61 -19.38 -11.04
N ALA A 75 3.52 -18.06 -11.18
CA ALA A 75 2.38 -17.28 -10.70
C ALA A 75 1.33 -17.17 -11.81
N ASP A 76 0.07 -17.09 -11.42
CA ASP A 76 -1.03 -16.87 -12.36
C ASP A 76 -1.21 -15.37 -12.60
N GLU A 77 -1.14 -14.94 -13.87
CA GLU A 77 -1.50 -13.61 -14.30
C GLU A 77 -3.02 -13.48 -14.46
N ALA A 78 -3.52 -12.27 -14.22
CA ALA A 78 -4.94 -11.94 -14.31
C ALA A 78 -5.17 -10.53 -14.88
N ASP A 79 -6.42 -10.17 -15.12
CA ASP A 79 -6.87 -8.80 -15.41
C ASP A 79 -6.16 -8.13 -16.60
N LEU A 80 -6.03 -8.84 -17.70
CA LEU A 80 -5.41 -8.34 -18.92
C LEU A 80 -6.09 -7.10 -19.47
N ARG A 81 -5.29 -6.09 -19.85
CA ARG A 81 -5.74 -4.92 -20.64
C ARG A 81 -4.59 -4.31 -21.45
N PHE A 82 -4.90 -3.74 -22.57
CA PHE A 82 -3.94 -2.91 -23.29
C PHE A 82 -3.88 -1.49 -22.75
N ALA A 83 -2.72 -0.85 -22.86
CA ALA A 83 -2.60 0.59 -22.73
C ALA A 83 -3.45 1.28 -23.81
N ALA A 84 -3.93 2.51 -23.54
CA ALA A 84 -4.79 3.25 -24.47
C ALA A 84 -4.12 3.50 -25.83
N ASP A 85 -2.80 3.67 -25.84
CA ASP A 85 -1.98 3.85 -27.04
C ASP A 85 -1.61 2.53 -27.76
N GLY A 86 -1.90 1.37 -27.14
CA GLY A 86 -1.58 0.04 -27.63
C GLY A 86 -0.10 -0.36 -27.49
N ASN A 87 0.73 0.47 -26.84
CA ASN A 87 2.18 0.22 -26.75
C ASN A 87 2.58 -0.72 -25.60
N ALA A 88 1.67 -1.04 -24.72
CA ALA A 88 1.90 -1.95 -23.61
C ALA A 88 0.67 -2.82 -23.33
N VAL A 89 0.90 -3.97 -22.69
CA VAL A 89 -0.15 -4.79 -22.06
C VAL A 89 0.04 -4.77 -20.54
N PHE A 90 -1.03 -4.50 -19.82
CA PHE A 90 -1.09 -4.57 -18.36
C PHE A 90 -1.70 -5.88 -17.92
N TYR A 91 -1.21 -6.40 -16.84
CA TYR A 91 -1.73 -7.60 -16.17
C TYR A 91 -1.42 -7.54 -14.67
N ARG A 92 -2.12 -8.33 -13.89
CA ARG A 92 -1.96 -8.39 -12.46
C ARG A 92 -1.36 -9.73 -12.03
N VAL A 93 -0.41 -9.69 -11.11
CA VAL A 93 0.21 -10.84 -10.45
C VAL A 93 0.05 -10.64 -8.94
N GLY A 94 -0.85 -11.38 -8.31
CA GLY A 94 -1.18 -11.13 -6.91
C GLY A 94 -1.63 -9.69 -6.68
N ASP A 95 -0.90 -8.94 -5.86
CA ASP A 95 -1.17 -7.54 -5.54
C ASP A 95 -0.48 -6.53 -6.48
N GLU A 96 0.33 -7.03 -7.42
CA GLU A 96 1.11 -6.19 -8.32
C GLU A 96 0.45 -6.05 -9.68
N TRP A 97 0.32 -4.81 -10.14
CA TRP A 97 0.08 -4.49 -11.54
C TRP A 97 1.40 -4.33 -12.27
N ARG A 98 1.52 -5.05 -13.36
CA ARG A 98 2.71 -5.04 -14.22
C ARG A 98 2.34 -4.61 -15.62
N ALA A 99 3.31 -4.07 -16.34
CA ALA A 99 3.18 -3.70 -17.75
C ALA A 99 4.33 -4.28 -18.52
N TYR A 100 4.02 -4.89 -19.67
CA TYR A 100 5.01 -5.25 -20.67
C TYR A 100 4.97 -4.23 -21.80
N ASP A 101 6.09 -3.54 -22.02
CA ASP A 101 6.28 -2.55 -23.08
C ASP A 101 6.79 -3.25 -24.35
N PHE A 102 6.07 -3.11 -25.46
CA PHE A 102 6.40 -3.79 -26.70
C PHE A 102 7.63 -3.20 -27.41
N ALA A 103 7.88 -1.90 -27.24
CA ALA A 103 9.03 -1.25 -27.86
C ALA A 103 10.31 -1.54 -27.07
N ALA A 104 10.24 -1.46 -25.76
CA ALA A 104 11.37 -1.75 -24.89
C ALA A 104 11.58 -3.26 -24.66
N GLN A 105 10.61 -4.10 -25.02
CA GLN A 105 10.58 -5.56 -24.80
C GLN A 105 10.90 -5.93 -23.35
N ARG A 106 10.35 -5.18 -22.40
CA ARG A 106 10.59 -5.40 -20.96
C ARG A 106 9.34 -5.23 -20.13
N GLU A 107 9.34 -5.94 -19.03
CA GLU A 107 8.35 -5.82 -17.96
C GLU A 107 8.77 -4.76 -16.95
N ARG A 108 7.77 -4.11 -16.33
CA ARG A 108 7.96 -3.25 -15.16
C ARG A 108 6.75 -3.33 -14.26
N THR A 109 6.96 -3.22 -12.96
CA THR A 109 5.88 -3.02 -12.00
C THR A 109 5.34 -1.60 -12.13
N VAL A 110 4.03 -1.47 -12.22
CA VAL A 110 3.32 -0.19 -12.36
C VAL A 110 2.75 0.26 -11.02
N ALA A 111 2.19 -0.68 -10.27
CA ALA A 111 1.61 -0.40 -8.96
C ALA A 111 1.61 -1.67 -8.10
N VAL A 112 1.70 -1.48 -6.79
CA VAL A 112 1.45 -2.53 -5.80
C VAL A 112 0.29 -2.06 -4.94
N LEU A 113 -0.81 -2.82 -4.92
CA LEU A 113 -2.03 -2.47 -4.20
C LEU A 113 -2.17 -3.38 -2.98
N LYS A 114 -1.97 -2.81 -1.81
CA LYS A 114 -2.11 -3.54 -0.55
C LYS A 114 -3.34 -3.08 0.21
N ALA A 115 -4.22 -4.01 0.53
CA ALA A 115 -5.40 -3.75 1.35
C ALA A 115 -5.05 -3.75 2.85
N GLU A 116 -3.98 -3.06 3.20
CA GLU A 116 -3.49 -2.93 4.58
C GLU A 116 -3.24 -1.45 4.93
N LYS A 117 -3.13 -1.17 6.22
CA LYS A 117 -2.82 0.20 6.69
C LYS A 117 -1.39 0.55 6.29
N ASP A 118 -1.19 1.72 5.66
CA ASP A 118 0.14 2.23 5.36
C ASP A 118 0.96 2.39 6.65
N PRO A 119 2.06 1.64 6.81
CA PRO A 119 2.90 1.74 8.00
C PRO A 119 3.58 3.11 8.15
N ASN A 120 3.70 3.87 7.06
CA ASN A 120 4.29 5.20 7.04
C ASN A 120 3.25 6.32 7.06
N ALA A 121 1.95 5.97 7.16
CA ALA A 121 0.91 6.98 7.26
C ALA A 121 1.14 7.83 8.52
N ALA A 122 1.06 9.14 8.37
CA ALA A 122 1.10 10.04 9.52
C ALA A 122 0.01 9.65 10.53
N PRO A 123 0.32 9.59 11.83
CA PRO A 123 -0.66 9.29 12.86
C PRO A 123 -1.83 10.28 12.73
N LYS A 124 -3.05 9.76 12.82
CA LYS A 124 -4.24 10.64 12.82
C LYS A 124 -4.10 11.65 13.96
N PRO A 125 -4.44 12.93 13.73
CA PRO A 125 -4.46 13.92 14.80
C PRO A 125 -5.32 13.41 15.95
N ASP A 126 -4.73 13.19 17.10
CA ASP A 126 -5.43 12.87 18.33
C ASP A 126 -5.61 14.17 19.12
N VAL A 127 -6.76 14.78 18.92
CA VAL A 127 -7.11 16.07 19.55
C VAL A 127 -7.07 15.99 21.07
N LEU A 128 -7.43 14.84 21.62
CA LEU A 128 -7.41 14.60 23.06
C LEU A 128 -5.99 14.55 23.59
N ARG A 129 -5.13 13.79 22.96
CA ARG A 129 -3.70 13.68 23.29
C ARG A 129 -2.99 15.03 23.17
N ASP A 130 -3.28 15.80 22.11
CA ASP A 130 -2.70 17.11 21.91
C ASP A 130 -3.16 18.12 22.98
N ALA A 131 -4.43 18.02 23.42
CA ALA A 131 -4.95 18.83 24.52
C ALA A 131 -4.30 18.44 25.87
N GLU A 132 -4.12 17.16 26.14
CA GLU A 132 -3.42 16.66 27.35
C GLU A 132 -1.96 17.15 27.40
N LEU A 133 -1.23 17.05 26.28
CA LEU A 133 0.16 17.53 26.19
C LEU A 133 0.26 19.05 26.44
N ARG A 134 -0.69 19.83 25.91
CA ARG A 134 -0.77 21.28 26.19
C ARG A 134 -1.06 21.56 27.65
N LEU A 135 -1.97 20.81 28.25
CA LEU A 135 -2.29 20.96 29.68
C LEU A 135 -1.09 20.65 30.56
N ILE A 136 -0.38 19.53 30.29
CA ILE A 136 0.85 19.15 31.02
C ILE A 136 1.91 20.27 30.89
N GLY A 137 2.11 20.79 29.69
CA GLY A 137 3.04 21.91 29.47
C GLY A 137 2.65 23.20 30.19
N THR A 138 1.34 23.47 30.32
CA THR A 138 0.83 24.63 31.06
C THR A 138 1.02 24.46 32.57
N LEU A 139 0.71 23.29 33.11
CA LEU A 139 0.90 22.97 34.53
C LEU A 139 2.39 23.01 34.92
N ALA A 140 3.27 22.48 34.05
CA ALA A 140 4.71 22.55 34.28
C ALA A 140 5.23 24.00 34.36
N ARG A 141 4.77 24.87 33.45
CA ARG A 141 5.08 26.30 33.48
C ARG A 141 4.57 27.00 34.74
N GLN A 142 3.30 26.77 35.10
CA GLN A 142 2.72 27.34 36.32
C GLN A 142 3.46 26.92 37.58
N ARG A 143 3.98 25.66 37.62
CA ARG A 143 4.82 25.19 38.71
C ARG A 143 6.16 25.92 38.75
N ALA A 144 6.84 26.04 37.62
CA ALA A 144 8.11 26.77 37.51
C ALA A 144 7.96 28.25 37.90
N ASP A 145 6.88 28.88 37.46
CA ASP A 145 6.60 30.31 37.82
C ASP A 145 6.34 30.43 39.35
N ARG A 146 5.62 29.53 39.96
CA ARG A 146 5.42 29.56 41.43
C ARG A 146 6.72 29.35 42.17
N ASP A 147 7.55 28.38 41.72
CA ASP A 147 8.84 28.12 42.37
C ASP A 147 9.79 29.33 42.21
N ALA A 148 9.80 29.99 41.06
CA ALA A 148 10.57 31.19 40.84
C ALA A 148 10.11 32.35 41.72
N LEU A 149 8.80 32.59 41.82
CA LEU A 149 8.24 33.65 42.70
C LEU A 149 8.54 33.34 44.17
N ALA A 150 8.47 32.10 44.60
CA ALA A 150 8.80 31.69 45.97
C ALA A 150 10.29 31.93 46.30
N ALA A 151 11.17 31.57 45.33
CA ALA A 151 12.61 31.80 45.45
C ALA A 151 12.94 33.30 45.53
N GLU A 152 12.34 34.12 44.67
CA GLU A 152 12.53 35.55 44.71
C GLU A 152 12.01 36.21 46.01
N ALA A 153 10.81 35.81 46.44
CA ALA A 153 10.25 36.27 47.70
C ALA A 153 11.12 35.90 48.94
N LYS A 154 11.76 34.72 48.88
CA LYS A 154 12.71 34.26 49.88
C LYS A 154 13.96 35.12 49.86
N ALA A 155 14.57 35.37 48.68
CA ALA A 155 15.76 36.17 48.52
C ALA A 155 15.53 37.64 48.96
N GLN A 156 14.39 38.24 48.60
CA GLN A 156 14.00 39.57 49.05
C GLN A 156 13.85 39.62 50.57
N ARG A 157 13.25 38.59 51.18
CA ARG A 157 13.09 38.53 52.62
C ARG A 157 14.43 38.41 53.35
N GLU A 158 15.33 37.59 52.86
CA GLU A 158 16.67 37.40 53.42
C GLU A 158 17.59 38.64 53.23
N GLY A 159 17.38 39.36 52.16
CA GLY A 159 18.14 40.59 51.83
C GLY A 159 17.67 41.87 52.55
N ASP A 160 16.44 41.90 53.05
CA ASP A 160 15.81 43.08 53.66
C ASP A 160 16.07 43.16 55.16
N ARG A 161 17.05 43.95 55.53
CA ARG A 161 17.43 44.15 56.94
C ARG A 161 16.42 44.93 57.79
N THR A 162 15.39 45.47 57.12
CA THR A 162 14.33 46.21 57.86
C THR A 162 13.18 45.31 58.32
N ARG A 163 13.15 44.06 57.82
CA ARG A 163 12.13 43.08 58.18
C ARG A 163 12.49 42.37 59.50
N SER A 164 11.46 42.08 60.27
CA SER A 164 11.58 41.21 61.45
C SER A 164 12.05 39.82 61.01
N PRO A 165 12.88 39.14 61.77
CA PRO A 165 13.25 37.73 61.49
C PRO A 165 11.98 36.86 61.41
N GLY A 166 12.02 35.91 60.45
CA GLY A 166 10.89 35.00 60.27
C GLY A 166 10.75 34.01 61.42
N PRO A 167 9.60 33.38 61.54
CA PRO A 167 9.36 32.39 62.62
C PRO A 167 10.32 31.19 62.45
N VAL A 168 10.80 30.67 63.54
CA VAL A 168 11.57 29.43 63.62
C VAL A 168 10.60 28.31 63.96
N PHE A 169 10.43 27.34 63.07
CA PHE A 169 9.59 26.16 63.28
C PHE A 169 10.42 25.06 63.89
N LEU A 170 10.02 24.55 65.06
CA LEU A 170 10.74 23.57 65.86
C LEU A 170 10.29 22.14 65.55
N GLY A 171 9.22 21.94 64.75
CA GLY A 171 8.59 20.66 64.50
C GLY A 171 7.36 20.42 65.39
N ASP A 172 6.52 19.46 64.96
CA ASP A 172 5.24 19.17 65.63
C ASP A 172 5.40 18.36 66.92
N ASP A 173 6.56 17.75 67.13
CA ASP A 173 6.93 16.87 68.24
C ASP A 173 7.69 17.60 69.35
N VAL A 174 7.90 18.89 69.19
CA VAL A 174 8.62 19.73 70.19
C VAL A 174 7.68 20.62 70.94
N THR A 175 7.75 20.58 72.25
CA THR A 175 7.02 21.49 73.18
C THR A 175 8.00 22.53 73.69
N LEU A 176 7.70 23.82 73.45
CA LEU A 176 8.51 24.92 73.91
C LEU A 176 8.22 25.19 75.39
N ALA A 177 9.10 24.77 76.28
CA ALA A 177 8.97 24.97 77.67
C ALA A 177 9.48 26.33 78.18
N ALA A 178 10.57 26.86 77.60
CA ALA A 178 11.16 28.15 77.87
C ALA A 178 12.02 28.65 76.70
N SER A 179 12.16 29.95 76.51
CA SER A 179 13.09 30.56 75.57
C SER A 179 13.82 31.73 76.26
N SER A 180 15.10 31.89 75.91
CA SER A 180 15.90 33.04 76.37
C SER A 180 16.71 33.57 75.24
N LEU A 181 16.89 34.88 75.15
CA LEU A 181 17.80 35.56 74.25
C LEU A 181 19.06 35.99 75.00
N SER A 182 20.23 35.65 74.47
CA SER A 182 21.53 36.09 75.05
C SER A 182 22.04 37.28 74.25
#